data_9b6042eace7977cf29f9a752391dc169
#
_entry.id   9b6042eace7977cf29f9a752391dc169
#
_cell.length_a   1.000
_cell.length_b   1.000
_cell.length_c   1.000
_cell.angle_alpha   90.00
_cell.angle_beta   90.00
_cell.angle_gamma   90.00
#
_symmetry.space_group_name_H-M   'P 1'
#
loop_
_entity.id
_entity.type
_entity.pdbx_description
1 polymer ?
#
loop_
_entity_poly.entity_id
_entity_poly.type
_entity_poly.pdbx_seq_one_letter_code
_entity_poly.pdbx_strand_id
1 'polypeptide(L)'
;MKKTLAILMAALMLLGLTACSSAPEATTEPAATAEQTEQTAAPAEEKQSYTVGICQLVQHPALDAATQGFKDVLTEQLGDSVTIEEGNASNDIPTCATIVNGFVSSEVDLIMANATPALQAAVAATNTIPILGTSVTEYG
;
A
#
# COMPACT_ATOMS: atom_id res chain seq x y z
N MET A 1 -9.43 35.77 4.38
CA MET A 1 -9.52 36.70 3.21
C MET A 1 -9.36 35.81 1.98
N LYS A 2 -10.52 35.43 1.38
CA LYS A 2 -11.00 35.95 0.09
C LYS A 2 -9.89 35.83 -0.98
N LYS A 3 -10.02 35.15 -2.10
CA LYS A 3 -11.08 35.08 -3.12
C LYS A 3 -10.66 34.01 -4.15
N THR A 4 -11.55 33.10 -4.53
CA THR A 4 -12.19 33.00 -5.85
C THR A 4 -11.33 33.30 -7.09
N LEU A 5 -11.23 32.33 -7.98
CA LEU A 5 -11.53 32.56 -9.39
C LEU A 5 -11.82 31.22 -10.09
N ALA A 6 -12.94 31.07 -10.44
CA ALA A 6 -13.78 30.40 -11.34
C ALA A 6 -13.52 30.84 -12.80
N ILE A 7 -14.01 30.00 -13.71
CA ILE A 7 -14.46 30.30 -15.09
C ILE A 7 -13.35 30.18 -16.16
N LEU A 8 -13.48 29.36 -17.18
CA LEU A 8 -14.29 29.40 -18.39
C LEU A 8 -14.00 28.13 -19.22
N MET A 9 -15.01 27.28 -19.53
CA MET A 9 -15.79 27.34 -20.74
C MET A 9 -15.02 27.19 -22.06
N ALA A 10 -15.25 26.21 -22.87
CA ALA A 10 -16.19 26.10 -23.95
C ALA A 10 -15.86 24.87 -24.80
N ALA A 11 -16.71 23.96 -24.91
CA ALA A 11 -17.56 23.56 -26.02
C ALA A 11 -16.97 23.79 -27.45
N LEU A 12 -16.77 22.69 -28.18
CA LEU A 12 -17.12 22.63 -29.58
C LEU A 12 -17.47 21.20 -29.98
N MET A 13 -18.74 20.99 -30.24
CA MET A 13 -19.28 19.89 -31.03
C MET A 13 -18.86 20.08 -32.49
N LEU A 14 -18.61 19.02 -33.20
CA LEU A 14 -19.07 18.91 -34.59
C LEU A 14 -19.09 17.45 -35.03
N LEU A 15 -20.25 17.06 -35.39
CA LEU A 15 -20.80 15.95 -36.11
C LEU A 15 -19.97 15.49 -37.32
N GLY A 16 -20.02 14.20 -37.57
CA GLY A 16 -19.69 13.59 -38.83
C GLY A 16 -20.15 12.14 -38.89
N LEU A 17 -21.42 11.91 -39.16
CA LEU A 17 -21.99 10.64 -39.67
C LEU A 17 -21.55 10.43 -41.12
N THR A 18 -21.18 9.23 -41.47
CA THR A 18 -21.57 8.48 -42.71
C THR A 18 -21.13 7.04 -42.54
N ALA A 19 -21.87 6.26 -42.73
CA ALA A 19 -22.68 5.13 -43.02
C ALA A 19 -22.14 4.25 -44.16
N CYS A 20 -22.36 2.92 -43.95
CA CYS A 20 -22.54 1.81 -44.92
C CYS A 20 -21.32 1.33 -45.69
N SER A 21 -21.02 0.05 -45.80
CA SER A 21 -21.80 -1.17 -46.01
C SER A 21 -20.87 -2.26 -46.50
N SER A 22 -21.14 -3.51 -46.16
CA SER A 22 -20.84 -4.75 -46.90
C SER A 22 -19.47 -5.48 -46.69
N ALA A 23 -19.57 -6.62 -46.05
CA ALA A 23 -18.71 -7.80 -46.21
C ALA A 23 -18.94 -8.44 -47.59
N PRO A 24 -18.13 -9.42 -48.11
CA PRO A 24 -17.59 -10.55 -47.38
C PRO A 24 -16.19 -11.03 -47.76
N GLU A 25 -15.66 -11.93 -46.90
CA GLU A 25 -14.88 -13.16 -47.13
C GLU A 25 -13.48 -13.17 -47.76
N ALA A 26 -12.64 -13.82 -47.00
CA ALA A 26 -11.68 -14.88 -47.31
C ALA A 26 -10.20 -14.58 -47.14
N THR A 27 -9.63 -15.22 -46.11
CA THR A 27 -8.43 -16.09 -46.12
C THR A 27 -7.07 -15.44 -46.32
N THR A 28 -6.28 -15.68 -45.33
CA THR A 28 -4.88 -16.12 -45.18
C THR A 28 -3.98 -15.22 -44.35
N GLU A 29 -3.55 -15.81 -43.26
CA GLU A 29 -2.35 -15.56 -42.45
C GLU A 29 -1.04 -15.71 -43.29
N PRO A 30 0.15 -15.40 -42.79
CA PRO A 30 0.58 -14.70 -41.56
C PRO A 30 1.72 -13.69 -41.84
N ALA A 31 2.07 -12.99 -40.83
CA ALA A 31 3.44 -12.67 -40.41
C ALA A 31 3.73 -11.22 -40.07
N ALA A 32 4.38 -11.16 -38.97
CA ALA A 32 5.33 -10.16 -38.49
C ALA A 32 4.80 -9.13 -37.49
N THR A 33 4.86 -9.58 -36.30
CA THR A 33 5.15 -8.92 -35.04
C THR A 33 6.06 -7.71 -35.21
N ALA A 34 5.56 -6.54 -34.94
CA ALA A 34 6.38 -5.42 -34.53
C ALA A 34 6.02 -5.13 -33.06
N GLU A 35 6.83 -5.69 -32.16
CA GLU A 35 6.87 -5.27 -30.77
C GLU A 35 7.26 -3.79 -30.72
N GLN A 36 6.27 -2.93 -30.54
CA GLN A 36 6.52 -1.62 -30.00
C GLN A 36 6.77 -1.78 -28.51
N THR A 37 8.04 -1.81 -28.15
CA THR A 37 8.50 -1.60 -26.79
C THR A 37 8.08 -0.17 -26.41
N GLU A 38 6.95 -0.05 -25.78
CA GLU A 38 6.55 1.17 -25.08
C GLU A 38 7.53 1.33 -23.91
N GLN A 39 8.54 2.13 -24.15
CA GLN A 39 9.49 2.56 -23.13
C GLN A 39 8.74 3.50 -22.20
N THR A 40 8.09 2.93 -21.18
CA THR A 40 7.53 3.69 -20.07
C THR A 40 8.68 4.44 -19.44
N ALA A 41 8.72 5.76 -19.66
CA ALA A 41 9.60 6.64 -18.92
C ALA A 41 9.35 6.43 -17.42
N ALA A 42 10.39 6.02 -16.70
CA ALA A 42 10.35 5.94 -15.26
C ALA A 42 9.91 7.30 -14.69
N PRO A 43 8.93 7.34 -13.79
CA PRO A 43 8.60 8.57 -13.08
C PRO A 43 9.85 9.02 -12.30
N ALA A 44 10.14 10.32 -12.32
CA ALA A 44 11.14 10.91 -11.44
C ALA A 44 10.87 10.43 -10.02
N GLU A 45 11.86 9.85 -9.36
CA GLU A 45 11.79 9.37 -7.98
C GLU A 45 11.45 10.55 -7.07
N GLU A 46 10.17 10.75 -6.80
CA GLU A 46 9.75 11.45 -5.59
C GLU A 46 10.27 10.61 -4.44
N LYS A 47 11.01 11.23 -3.52
CA LYS A 47 11.57 10.58 -2.33
C LYS A 47 10.38 10.08 -1.50
N GLN A 48 9.96 8.84 -1.76
CA GLN A 48 8.81 8.24 -1.13
C GLN A 48 9.18 7.94 0.32
N SER A 49 8.50 8.57 1.27
CA SER A 49 8.66 8.28 2.70
C SER A 49 7.58 7.33 3.15
N TYR A 50 7.95 6.37 3.97
CA TYR A 50 7.04 5.35 4.50
C TYR A 50 6.95 5.46 6.02
N THR A 51 5.76 5.21 6.56
CA THR A 51 5.54 5.06 8.00
C THR A 51 5.10 3.64 8.29
N VAL A 52 5.79 2.96 9.19
CA VAL A 52 5.54 1.57 9.56
C VAL A 52 5.19 1.48 11.03
N GLY A 53 4.01 0.96 11.35
CA GLY A 53 3.58 0.69 12.71
C GLY A 53 3.97 -0.71 13.15
N ILE A 54 4.56 -0.87 14.33
CA ILE A 54 4.89 -2.17 14.94
C ILE A 54 4.10 -2.33 16.23
N CYS A 55 3.21 -3.33 16.27
CA CYS A 55 2.51 -3.72 17.49
C CYS A 55 3.10 -5.03 18.02
N GLN A 56 3.79 -4.97 19.15
CA GLN A 56 4.31 -6.13 19.85
C GLN A 56 3.49 -6.43 21.10
N LEU A 57 3.09 -7.69 21.29
CA LEU A 57 2.25 -8.07 22.42
C LEU A 57 2.93 -7.85 23.77
N VAL A 58 4.18 -8.27 23.91
CA VAL A 58 4.92 -8.26 25.18
C VAL A 58 6.41 -8.25 24.92
N GLN A 59 7.18 -7.74 25.87
CA GLN A 59 8.63 -7.91 25.88
C GLN A 59 8.99 -9.37 26.16
N HIS A 60 9.61 -10.00 25.15
CA HIS A 60 10.12 -11.36 25.24
C HIS A 60 11.28 -11.52 24.25
N PRO A 61 12.37 -12.17 24.62
CA PRO A 61 13.58 -12.24 23.78
C PRO A 61 13.32 -12.65 22.32
N ALA A 62 12.40 -13.59 22.09
CA ALA A 62 12.07 -14.05 20.74
C ALA A 62 11.29 -12.98 19.94
N LEU A 63 10.35 -12.26 20.58
CA LEU A 63 9.58 -11.21 19.96
C LEU A 63 10.46 -9.97 19.72
N ASP A 64 11.29 -9.63 20.71
CA ASP A 64 12.23 -8.51 20.61
C ASP A 64 13.22 -8.74 19.45
N ALA A 65 13.74 -9.96 19.30
CA ALA A 65 14.61 -10.31 18.19
C ALA A 65 13.91 -10.21 16.82
N ALA A 66 12.66 -10.63 16.73
CA ALA A 66 11.87 -10.52 15.49
C ALA A 66 11.60 -9.05 15.14
N THR A 67 11.20 -8.23 16.12
CA THR A 67 11.00 -6.79 15.95
C THR A 67 12.30 -6.10 15.55
N GLN A 68 13.40 -6.40 16.23
CA GLN A 68 14.69 -5.78 15.94
C GLN A 68 15.17 -6.14 14.53
N GLY A 69 15.12 -7.43 14.15
CA GLY A 69 15.53 -7.85 12.81
C GLY A 69 14.71 -7.20 11.70
N PHE A 70 13.41 -7.01 11.92
CA PHE A 70 12.55 -6.28 10.98
C PHE A 70 12.96 -4.80 10.85
N LYS A 71 13.22 -4.13 11.98
CA LYS A 71 13.66 -2.73 12.00
C LYS A 71 15.02 -2.56 11.33
N ASP A 72 15.96 -3.47 11.58
CA ASP A 72 17.29 -3.43 10.99
C ASP A 72 17.23 -3.50 9.46
N VAL A 73 16.45 -4.44 8.92
CA VAL A 73 16.27 -4.57 7.46
C VAL A 73 15.59 -3.34 6.85
N LEU A 74 14.55 -2.82 7.48
CA LEU A 74 13.90 -1.59 6.98
C LEU A 74 14.85 -0.40 6.96
N THR A 75 15.64 -0.24 8.02
CA THR A 75 16.60 0.86 8.10
C THR A 75 17.73 0.67 7.09
N GLU A 76 18.21 -0.56 6.88
CA GLU A 76 19.23 -0.86 5.89
C GLU A 76 18.76 -0.58 4.46
N GLN A 77 17.51 -0.93 4.14
CA GLN A 77 16.97 -0.83 2.78
C GLN A 77 16.43 0.56 2.44
N LEU A 78 15.80 1.24 3.40
CA LEU A 78 15.07 2.49 3.18
C LEU A 78 15.76 3.71 3.83
N GLY A 79 16.65 3.49 4.79
CA GLY A 79 17.38 4.57 5.47
C GLY A 79 16.44 5.62 6.06
N ASP A 80 16.67 6.88 5.71
CA ASP A 80 15.88 8.02 6.17
C ASP A 80 14.48 8.10 5.54
N SER A 81 14.16 7.20 4.60
CA SER A 81 12.84 7.16 3.97
C SER A 81 11.81 6.36 4.76
N VAL A 82 12.18 5.74 5.88
CA VAL A 82 11.25 5.02 6.75
C VAL A 82 11.16 5.64 8.13
N THR A 83 9.93 5.84 8.60
CA THR A 83 9.62 6.19 9.99
C THR A 83 8.99 4.98 10.65
N ILE A 84 9.47 4.58 11.83
CA ILE A 84 8.96 3.42 12.55
C ILE A 84 8.27 3.89 13.83
N GLU A 85 6.98 3.57 13.95
CA GLU A 85 6.16 3.77 15.15
C GLU A 85 6.02 2.43 15.87
N GLU A 86 6.48 2.32 17.11
CA GLU A 86 6.48 1.07 17.87
C GLU A 86 5.61 1.17 19.11
N GLY A 87 4.74 0.17 19.31
CA GLY A 87 3.92 0.01 20.51
C GLY A 87 4.07 -1.38 21.12
N ASN A 88 4.26 -1.43 22.45
CA ASN A 88 4.27 -2.65 23.24
C ASN A 88 3.03 -2.74 24.11
N ALA A 89 2.25 -3.79 23.96
CA ALA A 89 0.98 -3.96 24.69
C ALA A 89 1.15 -4.50 26.11
N SER A 90 2.38 -4.81 26.53
CA SER A 90 2.67 -5.30 27.89
C SER A 90 1.82 -6.52 28.31
N ASN A 91 1.54 -7.40 27.35
CA ASN A 91 0.69 -8.57 27.49
C ASN A 91 -0.80 -8.25 27.78
N ASP A 92 -1.24 -7.04 27.46
CA ASP A 92 -2.63 -6.62 27.56
C ASP A 92 -3.29 -6.57 26.18
N ILE A 93 -4.22 -7.50 25.92
CA ILE A 93 -4.85 -7.66 24.60
C ILE A 93 -5.64 -6.40 24.16
N PRO A 94 -6.45 -5.75 25.03
CA PRO A 94 -7.09 -4.48 24.69
C PRO A 94 -6.10 -3.38 24.27
N THR A 95 -4.91 -3.36 24.84
CA THR A 95 -3.87 -2.40 24.49
C THR A 95 -3.34 -2.63 23.07
N CYS A 96 -3.30 -3.90 22.56
CA CYS A 96 -3.00 -4.14 21.15
C CYS A 96 -3.98 -3.39 20.23
N ALA A 97 -5.28 -3.45 20.51
CA ALA A 97 -6.28 -2.72 19.74
C ALA A 97 -6.10 -1.21 19.80
N THR A 98 -5.73 -0.68 20.97
CA THR A 98 -5.47 0.76 21.14
C THR A 98 -4.27 1.21 20.30
N ILE A 99 -3.16 0.46 20.34
CA ILE A 99 -1.95 0.73 19.55
C ILE A 99 -2.27 0.70 18.06
N VAL A 100 -2.93 -0.37 17.60
CA VAL A 100 -3.25 -0.54 16.19
C VAL A 100 -4.22 0.53 15.68
N ASN A 101 -5.23 0.91 16.46
CA ASN A 101 -6.13 2.01 16.10
C ASN A 101 -5.38 3.35 15.99
N GLY A 102 -4.32 3.54 16.78
CA GLY A 102 -3.39 4.66 16.62
C GLY A 102 -2.74 4.66 15.26
N PHE A 103 -2.18 3.53 14.83
CA PHE A 103 -1.56 3.38 13.51
C PHE A 103 -2.54 3.60 12.36
N VAL A 104 -3.77 3.08 12.47
CA VAL A 104 -4.82 3.33 11.47
C VAL A 104 -5.16 4.82 11.39
N SER A 105 -5.22 5.50 12.53
CA SER A 105 -5.50 6.95 12.59
C SER A 105 -4.36 7.80 12.04
N SER A 106 -3.12 7.32 12.16
CA SER A 106 -1.92 7.95 11.59
C SER A 106 -1.70 7.57 10.12
N GLU A 107 -2.58 6.73 9.55
CA GLU A 107 -2.49 6.28 8.15
C GLU A 107 -1.12 5.67 7.79
N VAL A 108 -0.59 4.80 8.66
CA VAL A 108 0.68 4.12 8.37
C VAL A 108 0.59 3.27 7.10
N ASP A 109 1.71 3.10 6.40
CA ASP A 109 1.77 2.36 5.13
C ASP A 109 1.79 0.82 5.34
N LEU A 110 2.23 0.36 6.51
CA LEU A 110 2.33 -1.05 6.86
C LEU A 110 2.18 -1.22 8.37
N ILE A 111 1.49 -2.27 8.81
CA ILE A 111 1.46 -2.69 10.20
C ILE A 111 2.18 -4.04 10.33
N MET A 112 3.23 -4.09 11.18
CA MET A 112 3.84 -5.33 11.62
C MET A 112 3.26 -5.75 12.96
N ALA A 113 2.60 -6.89 12.98
CA ALA A 113 1.94 -7.46 14.17
C ALA A 113 2.75 -8.64 14.71
N ASN A 114 3.34 -8.46 15.89
CA ASN A 114 4.21 -9.46 16.53
C ASN A 114 3.48 -10.17 17.66
N ALA A 115 3.04 -11.37 17.41
CA ALA A 115 2.23 -12.33 18.14
C ALA A 115 0.74 -12.33 17.72
N THR A 116 0.06 -13.47 17.97
CA THR A 116 -1.33 -13.70 17.55
C THR A 116 -2.32 -12.61 18.01
N PRO A 117 -2.34 -12.13 19.27
CA PRO A 117 -3.25 -11.07 19.67
C PRO A 117 -3.03 -9.74 18.95
N ALA A 118 -1.77 -9.40 18.64
CA ALA A 118 -1.45 -8.19 17.87
C ALA A 118 -1.97 -8.34 16.41
N LEU A 119 -1.81 -9.52 15.80
CA LEU A 119 -2.34 -9.79 14.47
C LEU A 119 -3.87 -9.72 14.44
N GLN A 120 -4.54 -10.32 15.42
CA GLN A 120 -6.00 -10.26 15.52
C GLN A 120 -6.51 -8.81 15.67
N ALA A 121 -5.83 -8.01 16.48
CA ALA A 121 -6.15 -6.60 16.62
C ALA A 121 -5.97 -5.83 15.29
N ALA A 122 -4.89 -6.09 14.56
CA ALA A 122 -4.62 -5.45 13.28
C ALA A 122 -5.67 -5.81 12.22
N VAL A 123 -5.99 -7.09 12.06
CA VAL A 123 -7.00 -7.55 11.11
C VAL A 123 -8.40 -7.02 11.45
N ALA A 124 -8.71 -6.83 12.73
CA ALA A 124 -9.99 -6.26 13.15
C ALA A 124 -10.08 -4.74 12.90
N ALA A 125 -8.96 -4.04 12.90
CA ALA A 125 -8.92 -2.57 12.82
C ALA A 125 -8.88 -2.04 11.38
N THR A 126 -8.32 -2.78 10.43
CA THR A 126 -8.17 -2.31 9.04
C THR A 126 -8.29 -3.44 8.03
N ASN A 127 -8.79 -3.09 6.84
CA ASN A 127 -8.81 -3.95 5.66
C ASN A 127 -8.10 -3.31 4.47
N THR A 128 -7.47 -2.16 4.66
CA THR A 128 -6.80 -1.38 3.61
C THR A 128 -5.30 -1.26 3.82
N ILE A 129 -4.85 -1.17 5.08
CA ILE A 129 -3.43 -1.12 5.40
C ILE A 129 -2.87 -2.56 5.36
N PRO A 130 -1.77 -2.81 4.62
CA PRO A 130 -1.11 -4.11 4.63
C PRO A 130 -0.67 -4.53 6.03
N ILE A 131 -0.83 -5.81 6.36
CA ILE A 131 -0.45 -6.35 7.67
C ILE A 131 0.56 -7.48 7.49
N LEU A 132 1.69 -7.37 8.17
CA LEU A 132 2.70 -8.41 8.27
C LEU A 132 2.62 -9.06 9.67
N GLY A 133 2.18 -10.31 9.73
CA GLY A 133 2.17 -11.10 10.97
C GLY A 133 3.48 -11.84 11.19
N THR A 134 4.03 -11.78 12.41
CA THR A 134 5.18 -12.59 12.83
C THR A 134 4.93 -13.19 14.20
N SER A 135 5.68 -14.25 14.56
CA SER A 135 5.54 -14.97 15.85
C SER A 135 4.10 -15.42 16.12
N VAL A 136 3.38 -15.79 15.09
CA VAL A 136 1.97 -16.19 15.14
C VAL A 136 1.88 -17.70 15.22
N THR A 137 1.09 -18.21 16.16
CA THR A 137 0.93 -19.65 16.37
C THR A 137 -0.26 -20.21 15.60
N GLU A 138 -1.19 -19.35 15.17
CA GLU A 138 -2.40 -19.74 14.44
C GLU A 138 -2.83 -18.60 13.51
N TYR A 139 -3.16 -18.96 12.27
CA TYR A 139 -3.61 -18.02 11.24
C TYR A 139 -5.12 -18.17 10.97
N GLY A 140 -5.92 -18.36 12.02
CA GLY A 140 -7.37 -18.30 11.96
C GLY A 140 -8.06 -19.41 11.14
#